data_1244defbec60554908a47f184ba2a594
#
_entry.id   1244defbec60554908a47f184ba2a594
#
_cell.length_a   1.000
_cell.length_b   1.000
_cell.length_c   1.000
_cell.angle_alpha   90.00
_cell.angle_beta   90.00
_cell.angle_gamma   90.00
#
_symmetry.space_group_name_H-M   'P 1'
#
loop_
_entity.id
_entity.type
_entity.pdbx_description
1 polymer ?
#
loop_
_entity_poly.entity_id
_entity_poly.type
_entity_poly.pdbx_seq_one_letter_code
_entity_poly.pdbx_strand_id
1 'polypeptide(L)'
;MTEEEKKPQHCEKELAQFIRSGAHRRPDQAFGDYYRGRNASCALGAAYEGMYRLPRQAGGLRPTKDLEWFFDCLEGSLRKCPGGNDCHKQLSLAAIMVHLNDDHRWTREDIAQWLETLK
;
A
#
# COMPACT_ATOMS: atom_id res chain seq x y z
N MET A 1 -17.06 -13.25 18.11
CA MET A 1 -15.99 -12.73 17.26
C MET A 1 -14.81 -13.69 17.22
N THR A 2 -14.27 -13.89 16.07
CA THR A 2 -13.17 -14.82 15.91
C THR A 2 -11.85 -14.08 15.82
N GLU A 3 -10.76 -14.82 15.95
CA GLU A 3 -9.43 -14.23 15.87
C GLU A 3 -9.16 -13.61 14.51
N GLU A 4 -9.73 -14.18 13.46
CA GLU A 4 -9.53 -13.67 12.11
C GLU A 4 -10.05 -12.26 11.92
N GLU A 5 -10.98 -11.84 12.77
CA GLU A 5 -11.58 -10.52 12.64
C GLU A 5 -10.83 -9.45 13.41
N LYS A 6 -9.78 -9.85 14.09
CA LYS A 6 -9.02 -8.92 14.90
C LYS A 6 -8.11 -8.09 13.99
N LYS A 7 -8.20 -6.77 14.13
CA LYS A 7 -7.40 -5.88 13.31
C LYS A 7 -5.97 -5.78 13.85
N PRO A 8 -5.00 -5.44 12.98
CA PRO A 8 -3.63 -5.28 13.43
C PRO A 8 -3.51 -4.16 14.46
N GLN A 9 -2.69 -4.38 15.48
CA GLN A 9 -2.43 -3.36 16.49
C GLN A 9 -1.44 -2.31 16.02
N HIS A 10 -0.57 -2.70 15.09
CA HIS A 10 0.44 -1.78 14.54
C HIS A 10 0.18 -1.65 13.05
N CYS A 11 -0.91 -0.93 12.74
CA CYS A 11 -1.46 -0.89 11.40
C CYS A 11 -0.41 -0.53 10.34
N GLU A 12 0.30 0.58 10.56
CA GLU A 12 1.26 1.05 9.55
C GLU A 12 2.43 0.10 9.39
N LYS A 13 2.90 -0.48 10.49
CA LYS A 13 4.02 -1.41 10.42
C LYS A 13 3.63 -2.71 9.72
N GLU A 14 2.44 -3.21 9.98
CA GLU A 14 1.99 -4.43 9.33
C GLU A 14 1.70 -4.19 7.86
N LEU A 15 1.16 -3.01 7.54
CA LEU A 15 0.95 -2.63 6.16
C LEU A 15 2.28 -2.62 5.40
N ALA A 16 3.36 -2.10 6.02
CA ALA A 16 4.68 -2.11 5.42
C ALA A 16 5.15 -3.55 5.13
N GLN A 17 4.90 -4.47 6.06
CA GLN A 17 5.29 -5.85 5.87
C GLN A 17 4.56 -6.49 4.69
N PHE A 18 3.28 -6.19 4.55
CA PHE A 18 2.51 -6.75 3.43
C PHE A 18 2.95 -6.14 2.10
N ILE A 19 3.34 -4.85 2.09
CA ILE A 19 3.90 -4.25 0.89
C ILE A 19 5.16 -5.00 0.46
N ARG A 20 6.04 -5.31 1.40
CA ARG A 20 7.27 -6.04 1.10
C ARG A 20 6.98 -7.44 0.58
N SER A 21 6.03 -8.11 1.22
CA SER A 21 5.63 -9.44 0.81
C SER A 21 5.08 -9.43 -0.62
N GLY A 22 4.20 -8.47 -0.91
CA GLY A 22 3.62 -8.34 -2.24
C GLY A 22 4.63 -7.93 -3.28
N ALA A 23 5.57 -7.05 -2.91
CA ALA A 23 6.64 -6.64 -3.82
C ALA A 23 7.52 -7.82 -4.19
N HIS A 24 7.71 -8.75 -3.27
CA HIS A 24 8.47 -9.96 -3.57
C HIS A 24 7.76 -10.83 -4.60
N ARG A 25 6.44 -10.88 -4.54
CA ARG A 25 5.65 -11.68 -5.49
C ARG A 25 5.55 -11.01 -6.86
N ARG A 26 5.58 -9.68 -6.90
CA ARG A 26 5.55 -8.91 -8.15
C ARG A 26 6.71 -7.91 -8.09
N PRO A 27 7.88 -8.29 -8.62
CA PRO A 27 9.10 -7.49 -8.40
C PRO A 27 9.08 -6.10 -9.01
N ASP A 28 8.31 -5.89 -10.08
CA ASP A 28 8.31 -4.60 -10.76
C ASP A 28 7.25 -3.69 -10.15
N GLN A 29 7.48 -2.38 -10.24
CA GLN A 29 6.55 -1.40 -9.69
C GLN A 29 5.70 -0.82 -10.79
N ALA A 30 4.38 -0.75 -10.54
CA ALA A 30 3.42 -0.14 -11.47
C ALA A 30 3.10 1.27 -11.00
N PHE A 31 2.77 2.13 -11.96
CA PHE A 31 2.38 3.51 -11.69
C PHE A 31 1.04 3.74 -12.36
N GLY A 32 0.11 4.32 -11.60
CA GLY A 32 -1.22 4.60 -12.11
C GLY A 32 -2.18 3.42 -12.09
N ASP A 33 -1.70 2.24 -11.78
CA ASP A 33 -2.52 1.02 -11.70
C ASP A 33 -2.14 0.24 -10.46
N TYR A 34 -3.09 -0.53 -9.91
CA TYR A 34 -2.76 -1.47 -8.85
C TYR A 34 -1.80 -2.54 -9.35
N TYR A 35 -2.08 -3.08 -10.52
CA TYR A 35 -1.29 -4.15 -11.11
C TYR A 35 -1.11 -3.87 -12.59
N ARG A 36 0.03 -4.26 -13.11
CA ARG A 36 0.29 -4.18 -14.54
C ARG A 36 1.01 -5.45 -14.94
N GLY A 37 0.35 -6.27 -15.77
CA GLY A 37 0.89 -7.55 -16.11
C GLY A 37 0.95 -8.47 -14.91
N ARG A 38 1.85 -9.42 -14.96
CA ARG A 38 1.98 -10.42 -13.91
C ARG A 38 2.94 -10.02 -12.81
N ASN A 39 3.88 -9.13 -13.11
CA ASN A 39 5.02 -8.90 -12.24
C ASN A 39 5.09 -7.49 -11.68
N ALA A 40 4.10 -6.64 -11.94
CA ALA A 40 4.17 -5.24 -11.48
C ALA A 40 2.98 -4.90 -10.62
N SER A 41 3.22 -4.13 -9.56
CA SER A 41 2.17 -3.58 -8.70
C SER A 41 2.61 -2.26 -8.11
N CYS A 42 1.64 -1.40 -7.78
CA CYS A 42 1.93 -0.21 -6.97
C CYS A 42 2.05 -0.62 -5.51
N ALA A 43 2.35 0.36 -4.63
CA ALA A 43 2.50 0.07 -3.21
C ALA A 43 1.22 -0.51 -2.61
N LEU A 44 0.07 0.08 -2.92
CA LEU A 44 -1.20 -0.40 -2.38
C LEU A 44 -1.54 -1.77 -2.93
N GLY A 45 -1.29 -1.99 -4.22
CA GLY A 45 -1.48 -3.31 -4.83
C GLY A 45 -0.56 -4.35 -4.22
N ALA A 46 0.67 -3.95 -3.88
CA ALA A 46 1.59 -4.87 -3.20
C ALA A 46 1.04 -5.28 -1.84
N ALA A 47 0.45 -4.35 -1.10
CA ALA A 47 -0.15 -4.68 0.20
C ALA A 47 -1.26 -5.70 0.04
N TYR A 48 -2.12 -5.51 -0.96
CA TYR A 48 -3.17 -6.47 -1.26
C TYR A 48 -2.58 -7.83 -1.59
N GLU A 49 -1.58 -7.85 -2.45
CA GLU A 49 -0.93 -9.09 -2.88
C GLU A 49 -0.33 -9.82 -1.69
N GLY A 50 0.37 -9.09 -0.84
CA GLY A 50 1.03 -9.68 0.31
C GLY A 50 0.07 -10.25 1.32
N MET A 51 -1.07 -9.56 1.52
CA MET A 51 -2.05 -9.98 2.50
C MET A 51 -2.90 -11.14 2.02
N TYR A 52 -3.39 -11.05 0.79
CA TYR A 52 -4.36 -12.02 0.27
C TYR A 52 -3.76 -13.03 -0.66
N ARG A 53 -2.50 -12.86 -1.06
CA ARG A 53 -1.81 -13.78 -1.97
C ARG A 53 -2.62 -14.03 -3.23
N LEU A 54 -3.00 -12.94 -3.88
CA LEU A 54 -3.84 -13.00 -5.06
C LEU A 54 -3.16 -13.78 -6.18
N PRO A 55 -3.95 -14.42 -7.07
CA PRO A 55 -3.36 -15.06 -8.24
C PRO A 55 -2.63 -14.07 -9.11
N ARG A 56 -1.56 -14.52 -9.74
CA ARG A 56 -0.78 -13.69 -10.67
C ARG A 56 -1.49 -13.68 -12.00
N GLN A 57 -2.35 -12.72 -12.21
CA GLN A 57 -3.08 -12.58 -13.46
C GLN A 57 -2.59 -11.37 -14.21
N ALA A 58 -3.01 -11.27 -15.46
CA ALA A 58 -2.67 -10.12 -16.28
C ALA A 58 -3.16 -8.84 -15.61
N GLY A 59 -2.53 -7.72 -15.95
CA GLY A 59 -2.82 -6.45 -15.32
C GLY A 59 -4.24 -5.97 -15.54
N GLY A 60 -4.57 -4.86 -14.90
CA GLY A 60 -5.89 -4.26 -14.99
C GLY A 60 -6.87 -4.75 -13.97
N LEU A 61 -6.51 -5.78 -13.19
CA LEU A 61 -7.39 -6.27 -12.12
C LEU A 61 -7.45 -5.28 -10.99
N ARG A 62 -8.63 -5.11 -10.43
CA ARG A 62 -8.80 -4.35 -9.20
C ARG A 62 -9.00 -5.33 -8.06
N PRO A 63 -8.43 -5.02 -6.89
CA PRO A 63 -8.69 -5.87 -5.73
C PRO A 63 -10.17 -5.90 -5.41
N THR A 64 -10.66 -7.06 -5.06
CA THR A 64 -12.07 -7.23 -4.70
C THR A 64 -12.30 -7.17 -3.20
N LYS A 65 -11.24 -7.32 -2.42
CA LYS A 65 -11.35 -7.22 -0.97
C LYS A 65 -11.13 -5.78 -0.55
N ASP A 66 -11.80 -5.41 0.51
CA ASP A 66 -11.68 -4.06 1.05
C ASP A 66 -10.50 -4.02 2.02
N LEU A 67 -9.37 -3.58 1.52
CA LEU A 67 -8.16 -3.48 2.34
C LEU A 67 -8.36 -2.51 3.51
N GLU A 68 -9.16 -1.48 3.30
CA GLU A 68 -9.43 -0.46 4.31
C GLU A 68 -10.21 -1.02 5.48
N TRP A 69 -11.02 -2.05 5.23
CA TRP A 69 -11.71 -2.71 6.32
C TRP A 69 -10.72 -3.31 7.32
N PHE A 70 -9.65 -3.89 6.80
CA PHE A 70 -8.64 -4.52 7.65
C PHE A 70 -7.66 -3.53 8.23
N PHE A 71 -7.29 -2.51 7.46
CA PHE A 71 -6.32 -1.50 7.89
C PHE A 71 -7.01 -0.14 8.05
N ASP A 72 -7.49 0.12 9.26
CA ASP A 72 -8.18 1.39 9.55
C ASP A 72 -7.32 2.60 9.23
N CYS A 73 -6.01 2.47 9.38
CA CYS A 73 -5.12 3.60 9.17
C CYS A 73 -5.16 4.14 7.75
N LEU A 74 -5.61 3.33 6.79
CA LEU A 74 -5.67 3.77 5.40
C LEU A 74 -6.66 4.93 5.21
N GLU A 75 -7.76 4.93 5.96
CA GLU A 75 -8.79 5.95 5.82
C GLU A 75 -8.94 6.80 7.08
N GLY A 76 -7.97 6.76 7.96
CA GLY A 76 -8.04 7.52 9.19
C GLY A 76 -7.71 8.99 9.00
N SER A 77 -6.94 9.54 9.93
CA SER A 77 -6.57 10.95 9.92
C SER A 77 -5.81 11.32 8.67
N LEU A 78 -5.92 12.59 8.29
CA LEU A 78 -5.10 13.11 7.19
C LEU A 78 -3.63 13.08 7.59
N ARG A 79 -2.79 12.78 6.63
CA ARG A 79 -1.36 12.77 6.83
C ARG A 79 -0.68 13.66 5.83
N LYS A 80 0.39 14.29 6.26
CA LYS A 80 1.15 15.17 5.39
C LYS A 80 2.05 14.34 4.49
N CYS A 81 2.13 14.74 3.23
CA CYS A 81 3.01 14.07 2.28
C CYS A 81 4.48 14.26 2.67
N PRO A 82 5.27 13.19 2.78
CA PRO A 82 6.70 13.31 3.10
C PRO A 82 7.57 13.53 1.87
N GLY A 83 6.98 13.70 0.70
CA GLY A 83 7.69 13.65 -0.58
C GLY A 83 8.52 14.85 -0.93
N GLY A 84 8.63 15.85 -0.05
CA GLY A 84 9.50 16.99 -0.30
C GLY A 84 8.96 18.25 0.32
N ASN A 85 9.83 19.27 0.36
CA ASN A 85 9.49 20.53 1.01
C ASN A 85 8.41 21.30 0.25
N ASP A 86 8.31 21.06 -1.05
CA ASP A 86 7.37 21.80 -1.89
C ASP A 86 6.01 21.14 -1.96
N CYS A 87 5.86 19.94 -1.43
CA CYS A 87 4.58 19.24 -1.46
C CYS A 87 3.89 19.40 -0.12
N HIS A 88 2.71 20.04 -0.15
CA HIS A 88 1.98 20.34 1.08
C HIS A 88 0.67 19.56 1.16
N LYS A 89 0.54 18.48 0.39
CA LYS A 89 -0.70 17.71 0.38
C LYS A 89 -0.91 17.01 1.72
N GLN A 90 -2.15 17.03 2.16
CA GLN A 90 -2.59 16.30 3.34
C GLN A 90 -3.77 15.43 2.92
N LEU A 91 -3.57 14.13 2.97
CA LEU A 91 -4.52 13.17 2.43
C LEU A 91 -4.62 11.99 3.39
N SER A 92 -5.63 11.16 3.18
CA SER A 92 -5.68 9.88 3.90
C SER A 92 -4.43 9.07 3.59
N LEU A 93 -4.12 8.11 4.44
CA LEU A 93 -2.91 7.30 4.24
C LEU A 93 -2.94 6.58 2.89
N ALA A 94 -4.09 6.01 2.53
CA ALA A 94 -4.19 5.32 1.24
C ALA A 94 -3.89 6.27 0.09
N ALA A 95 -4.46 7.47 0.14
CA ALA A 95 -4.24 8.46 -0.93
C ALA A 95 -2.79 8.95 -0.96
N ILE A 96 -2.16 9.11 0.21
CA ILE A 96 -0.76 9.49 0.26
C ILE A 96 0.11 8.38 -0.35
N MET A 97 -0.18 7.12 -0.07
CA MET A 97 0.59 6.02 -0.64
C MET A 97 0.52 6.02 -2.17
N VAL A 98 -0.67 6.24 -2.72
CA VAL A 98 -0.83 6.34 -4.17
C VAL A 98 -0.06 7.55 -4.70
N HIS A 99 -0.15 8.67 -4.01
CA HIS A 99 0.53 9.90 -4.39
C HIS A 99 2.06 9.72 -4.40
N LEU A 100 2.60 9.09 -3.37
CA LEU A 100 4.04 8.80 -3.30
C LEU A 100 4.46 7.85 -4.42
N ASN A 101 3.64 6.85 -4.67
CA ASN A 101 3.95 5.87 -5.71
C ASN A 101 3.91 6.49 -7.11
N ASP A 102 2.86 7.26 -7.42
CA ASP A 102 2.60 7.70 -8.79
C ASP A 102 3.23 9.06 -9.11
N ASP A 103 3.15 10.00 -8.18
CA ASP A 103 3.58 11.36 -8.44
C ASP A 103 5.03 11.61 -8.04
N HIS A 104 5.43 11.09 -6.88
CA HIS A 104 6.81 11.23 -6.41
C HIS A 104 7.70 10.08 -6.84
N ARG A 105 7.13 9.02 -7.37
CA ARG A 105 7.87 7.87 -7.87
C ARG A 105 8.74 7.21 -6.81
N TRP A 106 8.27 7.21 -5.57
CA TRP A 106 8.96 6.49 -4.50
C TRP A 106 8.86 4.99 -4.76
N THR A 107 9.92 4.27 -4.42
CA THR A 107 9.85 2.82 -4.49
C THR A 107 8.90 2.29 -3.42
N ARG A 108 8.41 1.07 -3.66
CA ARG A 108 7.55 0.42 -2.66
C ARG A 108 8.30 0.26 -1.35
N GLU A 109 9.60 -0.02 -1.40
CA GLU A 109 10.41 -0.14 -0.17
C GLU A 109 10.50 1.20 0.54
N ASP A 110 10.70 2.30 -0.18
CA ASP A 110 10.73 3.63 0.44
C ASP A 110 9.41 3.94 1.15
N ILE A 111 8.30 3.58 0.54
CA ILE A 111 6.99 3.80 1.13
C ILE A 111 6.85 2.92 2.38
N ALA A 112 7.28 1.68 2.32
CA ALA A 112 7.23 0.78 3.47
C ALA A 112 8.07 1.32 4.63
N GLN A 113 9.26 1.82 4.34
CA GLN A 113 10.11 2.40 5.39
C GLN A 113 9.46 3.61 6.03
N TRP A 114 8.85 4.46 5.22
CA TRP A 114 8.14 5.62 5.76
C TRP A 114 7.00 5.19 6.67
N LEU A 115 6.22 4.18 6.24
CA LEU A 115 5.13 3.68 7.06
C LEU A 115 5.62 3.21 8.43
N GLU A 116 6.81 2.65 8.49
CA GLU A 116 7.35 2.16 9.75
C GLU A 116 7.73 3.29 10.71
N THR A 117 7.86 4.51 10.21
CA THR A 117 8.15 5.67 11.06
C THR A 117 6.89 6.27 11.68
N LEU A 118 5.71 5.90 11.19
CA LEU A 118 4.46 6.47 11.66
C LEU A 118 4.03 5.80 12.98
N LYS A 119 3.30 6.56 13.79
CA LYS A 119 2.82 6.06 15.07
C LYS A 119 1.32 5.95 15.11
#